data_d80396e96662433d6be8e5e35c9b99ea
#
_entry.id   d80396e96662433d6be8e5e35c9b99ea
#
_cell.length_a   1.000
_cell.length_b   1.000
_cell.length_c   1.000
_cell.angle_alpha   90.00
_cell.angle_beta   90.00
_cell.angle_gamma   90.00
#
_symmetry.space_group_name_H-M   'P 1'
#
loop_
_entity.id
_entity.type
_entity.pdbx_description
1 polymer ?
#
loop_
_entity_poly.entity_id
_entity_poly.type
_entity_poly.pdbx_seq_one_letter_code
_entity_poly.pdbx_strand_id
1 'polypeptide(L)'
;MIISRIILDGLAMSLFFNFGVGLFSFILPQAYSTMFPKEIKEAAAPYVVKKDVKKMYAIILSIYAAVFLFFGISTYFSGVTGFRNLFWTGYIEMLFVNFGDLLILDCLLRAVTKNKKGLIKGAENCKAWNLGEWMKAALPEHLLFWPIIFCPIAGLITAGIAILLSHIG
;
A
#
# COMPACT_ATOMS: atom_id res chain seq x y z
N MET A 1 9.77 6.70 -22.26
CA MET A 1 9.46 6.69 -20.81
C MET A 1 10.06 7.95 -20.19
N ILE A 2 9.28 8.81 -19.57
CA ILE A 2 9.76 10.05 -18.97
C ILE A 2 10.07 9.76 -17.49
N ILE A 3 11.33 9.49 -17.17
CA ILE A 3 11.79 9.02 -15.85
C ILE A 3 11.37 9.98 -14.74
N SER A 4 11.53 11.30 -14.93
CA SER A 4 11.16 12.29 -13.92
C SER A 4 9.66 12.23 -13.55
N ARG A 5 8.79 11.99 -14.52
CA ARG A 5 7.35 11.86 -14.30
C ARG A 5 7.02 10.61 -13.48
N ILE A 6 7.59 9.47 -13.85
CA ILE A 6 7.41 8.20 -13.11
C ILE A 6 7.82 8.36 -11.64
N ILE A 7 8.95 9.03 -11.39
CA ILE A 7 9.40 9.29 -10.02
C ILE A 7 8.41 10.18 -9.27
N LEU A 8 7.97 11.28 -9.88
CA LEU A 8 7.02 12.21 -9.25
C LEU A 8 5.67 11.56 -8.99
N ASP A 9 5.11 10.87 -9.97
CA ASP A 9 3.82 10.19 -9.87
C ASP A 9 3.89 9.05 -8.83
N GLY A 10 4.96 8.25 -8.86
CA GLY A 10 5.20 7.18 -7.91
C GLY A 10 5.35 7.70 -6.47
N LEU A 11 6.11 8.77 -6.25
CA LEU A 11 6.27 9.39 -4.92
C LEU A 11 4.97 10.03 -4.44
N ALA A 12 4.25 10.75 -5.30
CA ALA A 12 2.97 11.37 -4.94
C ALA A 12 1.95 10.32 -4.51
N MET A 13 1.81 9.23 -5.29
CA MET A 13 0.88 8.16 -4.96
C MET A 13 1.36 7.30 -3.79
N SER A 14 2.67 7.17 -3.58
CA SER A 14 3.23 6.56 -2.38
C SER A 14 2.81 7.32 -1.12
N LEU A 15 2.94 8.64 -1.12
CA LEU A 15 2.50 9.48 0.01
C LEU A 15 0.98 9.39 0.20
N PHE A 16 0.20 9.51 -0.87
CA PHE A 16 -1.26 9.43 -0.82
C PHE A 16 -1.73 8.08 -0.24
N PHE A 17 -1.22 6.97 -0.76
CA PHE A 17 -1.55 5.62 -0.31
C PHE A 17 -1.18 5.42 1.15
N ASN A 18 0.08 5.67 1.50
CA ASN A 18 0.60 5.39 2.84
C ASN A 18 -0.01 6.30 3.91
N PHE A 19 -0.29 7.57 3.58
CA PHE A 19 -1.04 8.44 4.48
C PHE A 19 -2.48 7.94 4.66
N GLY A 20 -3.17 7.62 3.57
CA GLY A 20 -4.55 7.11 3.61
C GLY A 20 -4.68 5.81 4.41
N VAL A 21 -3.80 4.84 4.15
CA VAL A 21 -3.79 3.55 4.88
C VAL A 21 -3.32 3.75 6.32
N GLY A 22 -2.28 4.55 6.54
CA GLY A 22 -1.72 4.81 7.86
C GLY A 22 -2.70 5.47 8.84
N LEU A 23 -3.67 6.26 8.33
CA LEU A 23 -4.71 6.85 9.16
C LEU A 23 -5.53 5.80 9.93
N PHE A 24 -5.70 4.59 9.40
CA PHE A 24 -6.43 3.52 10.09
C PHE A 24 -5.78 3.10 11.40
N SER A 25 -4.46 3.27 11.57
CA SER A 25 -3.79 3.06 12.85
C SER A 25 -4.33 3.92 13.97
N PHE A 26 -4.95 5.06 13.65
CA PHE A 26 -5.50 6.00 14.63
C PHE A 26 -7.03 6.00 14.66
N ILE A 27 -7.68 5.83 13.51
CA ILE A 27 -9.14 5.91 13.40
C ILE A 27 -9.80 4.58 13.71
N LEU A 28 -9.22 3.47 13.25
CA LEU A 28 -9.73 2.10 13.42
C LEU A 28 -8.58 1.14 13.83
N PRO A 29 -7.84 1.42 14.92
CA PRO A 29 -6.61 0.68 15.25
C PRO A 29 -6.88 -0.82 15.43
N GLN A 30 -8.00 -1.21 15.99
CA GLN A 30 -8.37 -2.59 16.21
C GLN A 30 -8.66 -3.34 14.89
N ALA A 31 -9.31 -2.67 13.91
CA ALA A 31 -9.51 -3.23 12.58
C ALA A 31 -8.18 -3.32 11.83
N TYR A 32 -7.34 -2.29 11.93
CA TYR A 32 -6.05 -2.22 11.26
C TYR A 32 -5.06 -3.28 11.77
N SER A 33 -5.17 -3.71 13.03
CA SER A 33 -4.36 -4.80 13.59
C SER A 33 -4.50 -6.12 12.83
N THR A 34 -5.58 -6.31 12.05
CA THR A 34 -5.76 -7.49 11.20
C THR A 34 -4.75 -7.59 10.04
N MET A 35 -4.06 -6.49 9.73
CA MET A 35 -2.99 -6.40 8.72
C MET A 35 -1.59 -6.55 9.32
N PHE A 36 -1.47 -6.62 10.64
CA PHE A 36 -0.20 -6.71 11.35
C PHE A 36 0.33 -8.15 11.44
N PRO A 37 1.61 -8.32 11.84
CA PRO A 37 2.18 -9.64 12.04
C PRO A 37 1.30 -10.55 12.90
N LYS A 38 1.38 -11.85 12.65
CA LYS A 38 0.48 -12.87 13.19
C LYS A 38 0.27 -12.77 14.71
N GLU A 39 1.33 -12.56 15.48
CA GLU A 39 1.25 -12.46 16.95
C GLU A 39 0.35 -11.30 17.39
N ILE A 40 0.50 -10.13 16.80
CA ILE A 40 -0.33 -8.94 17.12
C ILE A 40 -1.78 -9.16 16.68
N LYS A 41 -1.97 -9.68 15.47
CA LYS A 41 -3.30 -10.00 14.91
C LYS A 41 -4.08 -10.97 15.80
N GLU A 42 -3.44 -12.04 16.25
CA GLU A 42 -4.06 -13.05 17.13
C GLU A 42 -4.38 -12.49 18.51
N ALA A 43 -3.47 -11.73 19.11
CA ALA A 43 -3.67 -11.08 20.40
C ALA A 43 -4.80 -10.03 20.37
N ALA A 44 -4.91 -9.28 19.30
CA ALA A 44 -5.94 -8.28 19.10
C ALA A 44 -7.32 -8.87 18.71
N ALA A 45 -7.37 -10.10 18.21
CA ALA A 45 -8.56 -10.72 17.62
C ALA A 45 -9.84 -10.65 18.49
N PRO A 46 -9.79 -10.86 19.83
CA PRO A 46 -10.98 -10.75 20.68
C PRO A 46 -11.63 -9.36 20.70
N TYR A 47 -10.88 -8.33 20.32
CA TYR A 47 -11.33 -6.93 20.34
C TYR A 47 -11.68 -6.38 18.96
N VAL A 48 -11.53 -7.21 17.91
CA VAL A 48 -11.78 -6.80 16.52
C VAL A 48 -13.27 -6.86 16.19
N VAL A 49 -13.80 -5.74 15.68
CA VAL A 49 -15.18 -5.64 15.21
C VAL A 49 -15.24 -5.91 13.71
N LYS A 50 -15.91 -6.98 13.29
CA LYS A 50 -15.99 -7.39 11.87
C LYS A 50 -16.52 -6.28 10.93
N LYS A 51 -17.47 -5.46 11.40
CA LYS A 51 -18.02 -4.34 10.62
C LYS A 51 -16.93 -3.30 10.29
N ASP A 52 -16.07 -2.98 11.27
CA ASP A 52 -15.01 -2.00 11.10
C ASP A 52 -13.92 -2.53 10.14
N VAL A 53 -13.62 -3.82 10.22
CA VAL A 53 -12.71 -4.49 9.26
C VAL A 53 -13.25 -4.39 7.83
N LYS A 54 -14.51 -4.70 7.60
CA LYS A 54 -15.14 -4.59 6.28
C LYS A 54 -15.10 -3.14 5.75
N LYS A 55 -15.41 -2.16 6.62
CA LYS A 55 -15.34 -0.74 6.28
C LYS A 55 -13.92 -0.32 5.91
N MET A 56 -12.94 -0.71 6.71
CA MET A 56 -11.53 -0.44 6.45
C MET A 56 -11.09 -0.99 5.10
N TYR A 57 -11.35 -2.28 4.82
CA TYR A 57 -10.96 -2.89 3.54
C TYR A 57 -11.67 -2.26 2.35
N ALA A 58 -12.94 -1.85 2.47
CA ALA A 58 -13.65 -1.15 1.41
C ALA A 58 -12.98 0.19 1.06
N ILE A 59 -12.54 0.94 2.08
CA ILE A 59 -11.83 2.21 1.87
C ILE A 59 -10.42 1.96 1.30
N ILE A 60 -9.68 0.98 1.80
CA ILE A 60 -8.35 0.62 1.25
C ILE A 60 -8.48 0.23 -0.23
N LEU A 61 -9.50 -0.55 -0.60
CA LEU A 61 -9.77 -0.90 -2.00
C LEU A 61 -10.06 0.34 -2.85
N SER A 62 -10.79 1.32 -2.31
CA SER A 62 -11.04 2.60 -2.98
C SER A 62 -9.75 3.42 -3.16
N ILE A 63 -8.84 3.38 -2.18
CA ILE A 63 -7.51 4.01 -2.29
C ILE A 63 -6.70 3.35 -3.41
N TYR A 64 -6.67 2.01 -3.49
CA TYR A 64 -6.02 1.29 -4.59
C TYR A 64 -6.61 1.65 -5.94
N ALA A 65 -7.95 1.70 -6.05
CA ALA A 65 -8.61 2.10 -7.29
C ALA A 65 -8.21 3.53 -7.72
N ALA A 66 -8.13 4.47 -6.78
CA ALA A 66 -7.68 5.83 -7.06
C ALA A 66 -6.22 5.87 -7.54
N VAL A 67 -5.31 5.10 -6.91
CA VAL A 67 -3.90 4.99 -7.32
C VAL A 67 -3.79 4.43 -8.73
N PHE A 68 -4.49 3.34 -9.04
CA PHE A 68 -4.46 2.72 -10.37
C PHE A 68 -5.03 3.63 -11.45
N LEU A 69 -6.15 4.30 -11.17
CA LEU A 69 -6.73 5.27 -12.08
C LEU A 69 -5.76 6.43 -12.34
N PHE A 70 -5.14 6.95 -11.29
CA PHE A 70 -4.16 8.02 -11.43
C PHE A 70 -2.98 7.59 -12.31
N PHE A 71 -2.39 6.42 -12.06
CA PHE A 71 -1.27 5.90 -12.87
C PHE A 71 -1.66 5.76 -14.33
N GLY A 72 -2.82 5.15 -14.62
CA GLY A 72 -3.28 4.98 -16.00
C GLY A 72 -3.53 6.31 -16.73
N ILE A 73 -4.20 7.26 -16.06
CA ILE A 73 -4.51 8.58 -16.62
C ILE A 73 -3.21 9.40 -16.80
N SER A 74 -2.36 9.44 -15.79
CA SER A 74 -1.09 10.19 -15.87
C SER A 74 -0.17 9.64 -16.95
N THR A 75 -0.09 8.31 -17.08
CA THR A 75 0.69 7.64 -18.13
C THR A 75 0.16 7.97 -19.52
N TYR A 76 -1.16 8.01 -19.73
CA TYR A 76 -1.78 8.45 -20.98
C TYR A 76 -1.37 9.88 -21.34
N PHE A 77 -1.53 10.82 -20.42
CA PHE A 77 -1.16 12.24 -20.65
C PHE A 77 0.35 12.48 -20.75
N SER A 78 1.18 11.54 -20.34
CA SER A 78 2.63 11.63 -20.53
C SER A 78 3.08 11.31 -21.96
N GLY A 79 2.18 10.87 -22.83
CA GLY A 79 2.50 10.50 -24.22
C GLY A 79 3.31 9.21 -24.35
N VAL A 80 3.40 8.40 -23.29
CA VAL A 80 4.04 7.08 -23.36
C VAL A 80 3.18 6.16 -24.22
N THR A 81 3.81 5.49 -25.18
CA THR A 81 3.13 4.56 -26.11
C THR A 81 3.78 3.18 -26.09
N GLY A 82 3.00 2.20 -26.58
CA GLY A 82 3.43 0.81 -26.64
C GLY A 82 3.26 0.08 -25.31
N PHE A 83 2.57 -1.06 -25.36
CA PHE A 83 2.19 -1.86 -24.19
C PHE A 83 3.34 -2.09 -23.19
N ARG A 84 4.53 -2.45 -23.71
CA ARG A 84 5.70 -2.70 -22.86
C ARG A 84 6.09 -1.49 -22.01
N ASN A 85 6.10 -0.29 -22.62
CA ASN A 85 6.48 0.94 -21.91
C ASN A 85 5.40 1.34 -20.90
N LEU A 86 4.12 1.21 -21.26
CA LEU A 86 2.97 1.47 -20.39
C LEU A 86 2.99 0.56 -19.17
N PHE A 87 3.22 -0.75 -19.39
CA PHE A 87 3.33 -1.74 -18.33
C PHE A 87 4.46 -1.42 -17.36
N TRP A 88 5.69 -1.17 -17.85
CA TRP A 88 6.82 -0.87 -16.99
C TRP A 88 6.68 0.47 -16.27
N THR A 89 5.96 1.44 -16.83
CA THR A 89 5.64 2.69 -16.15
C THR A 89 4.82 2.39 -14.88
N GLY A 90 3.67 1.75 -15.01
CA GLY A 90 2.83 1.45 -13.85
C GLY A 90 3.48 0.47 -12.85
N TYR A 91 4.28 -0.47 -13.34
CA TYR A 91 5.06 -1.37 -12.49
C TYR A 91 6.03 -0.60 -11.59
N ILE A 92 6.81 0.33 -12.18
CA ILE A 92 7.81 1.11 -11.43
C ILE A 92 7.13 2.11 -10.48
N GLU A 93 6.04 2.76 -10.91
CA GLU A 93 5.25 3.66 -10.05
C GLU A 93 4.72 2.91 -8.82
N MET A 94 4.25 1.66 -8.99
CA MET A 94 3.80 0.83 -7.88
C MET A 94 4.95 0.37 -6.96
N LEU A 95 6.18 0.22 -7.46
CA LEU A 95 7.35 -0.02 -6.62
C LEU A 95 7.61 1.16 -5.65
N PHE A 96 7.37 2.42 -6.07
CA PHE A 96 7.47 3.55 -5.14
C PHE A 96 6.43 3.47 -4.02
N VAL A 97 5.19 3.04 -4.33
CA VAL A 97 4.15 2.81 -3.32
C VAL A 97 4.60 1.71 -2.35
N ASN A 98 5.09 0.60 -2.86
CA ASN A 98 5.60 -0.53 -2.08
C ASN A 98 6.75 -0.13 -1.13
N PHE A 99 7.77 0.56 -1.63
CA PHE A 99 8.88 1.01 -0.78
C PHE A 99 8.44 2.09 0.22
N GLY A 100 7.50 2.94 -0.17
CA GLY A 100 6.89 3.89 0.77
C GLY A 100 6.14 3.19 1.89
N ASP A 101 5.43 2.09 1.60
CA ASP A 101 4.75 1.27 2.58
C ASP A 101 5.74 0.69 3.60
N LEU A 102 6.80 0.04 3.13
CA LEU A 102 7.87 -0.46 3.99
C LEU A 102 8.46 0.62 4.90
N LEU A 103 8.75 1.81 4.35
CA LEU A 103 9.40 2.89 5.12
C LEU A 103 8.42 3.62 6.05
N ILE A 104 7.23 3.96 5.55
CA ILE A 104 6.27 4.79 6.28
C ILE A 104 5.44 3.93 7.24
N LEU A 105 4.82 2.84 6.76
CA LEU A 105 3.94 2.04 7.60
C LEU A 105 4.72 1.08 8.49
N ASP A 106 5.64 0.31 7.93
CA ASP A 106 6.34 -0.73 8.69
C ASP A 106 7.47 -0.19 9.57
N CYS A 107 8.16 0.87 9.17
CA CYS A 107 9.22 1.44 10.00
C CYS A 107 8.70 2.57 10.88
N LEU A 108 8.16 3.67 10.30
CA LEU A 108 7.83 4.87 11.06
C LEU A 108 6.53 4.70 11.85
N LEU A 109 5.44 4.31 11.19
CA LEU A 109 4.13 4.21 11.84
C LEU A 109 4.11 3.11 12.90
N ARG A 110 4.76 1.97 12.65
CA ARG A 110 4.95 0.92 13.65
C ARG A 110 5.61 1.47 14.92
N ALA A 111 6.68 2.27 14.78
CA ALA A 111 7.37 2.84 15.92
C ALA A 111 6.45 3.78 16.73
N VAL A 112 5.64 4.58 16.05
CA VAL A 112 4.64 5.47 16.68
C VAL A 112 3.55 4.65 17.37
N THR A 113 3.02 3.63 16.72
CA THR A 113 1.95 2.77 17.26
C THR A 113 2.43 1.99 18.49
N LYS A 114 3.64 1.43 18.44
CA LYS A 114 4.26 0.73 19.58
C LYS A 114 4.33 1.62 20.83
N ASN A 115 4.67 2.89 20.66
CA ASN A 115 4.85 3.83 21.77
C ASN A 115 3.53 4.29 22.40
N LYS A 116 2.39 4.08 21.73
CA LYS A 116 1.05 4.39 22.25
C LYS A 116 0.46 3.16 22.93
N LYS A 117 0.85 2.94 24.20
CA LYS A 117 0.31 1.82 25.01
C LYS A 117 -1.22 1.81 24.97
N GLY A 118 -1.80 0.64 24.69
CA GLY A 118 -3.25 0.45 24.65
C GLY A 118 -3.94 0.91 23.36
N LEU A 119 -3.22 1.40 22.36
CA LEU A 119 -3.82 1.75 21.07
C LEU A 119 -4.44 0.51 20.39
N ILE A 120 -3.77 -0.64 20.49
CA ILE A 120 -4.28 -1.93 20.02
C ILE A 120 -4.46 -2.84 21.23
N LYS A 121 -5.71 -2.98 21.66
CA LYS A 121 -6.07 -3.79 22.83
C LYS A 121 -5.66 -5.24 22.65
N GLY A 122 -5.08 -5.80 23.69
CA GLY A 122 -4.62 -7.18 23.76
C GLY A 122 -3.23 -7.43 23.19
N ALA A 123 -2.66 -6.47 22.46
CA ALA A 123 -1.37 -6.63 21.79
C ALA A 123 -0.22 -5.79 22.38
N GLU A 124 -0.43 -5.21 23.56
CA GLU A 124 0.48 -4.25 24.20
C GLU A 124 1.89 -4.83 24.45
N ASN A 125 1.96 -6.13 24.73
CA ASN A 125 3.19 -6.83 25.13
C ASN A 125 3.72 -7.80 24.06
N CYS A 126 3.19 -7.76 22.83
CA CYS A 126 3.63 -8.65 21.75
C CYS A 126 5.10 -8.37 21.36
N LYS A 127 5.89 -9.43 21.21
CA LYS A 127 7.28 -9.33 20.74
C LYS A 127 7.39 -8.81 19.31
N ALA A 128 6.36 -9.06 18.50
CA ALA A 128 6.28 -8.59 17.13
C ALA A 128 6.35 -7.06 16.97
N TRP A 129 6.18 -6.27 18.04
CA TRP A 129 6.46 -4.83 18.01
C TRP A 129 7.94 -4.49 17.87
N ASN A 130 8.85 -5.41 18.14
CA ASN A 130 10.29 -5.20 17.92
C ASN A 130 10.57 -5.18 16.41
N LEU A 131 11.42 -4.25 15.96
CA LEU A 131 11.70 -4.06 14.54
C LEU A 131 12.15 -5.36 13.84
N GLY A 132 13.06 -6.12 14.47
CA GLY A 132 13.55 -7.38 13.90
C GLY A 132 12.45 -8.42 13.70
N GLU A 133 11.53 -8.56 14.65
CA GLU A 133 10.40 -9.50 14.51
C GLU A 133 9.38 -9.02 13.48
N TRP A 134 9.11 -7.72 13.44
CA TRP A 134 8.24 -7.12 12.44
C TRP A 134 8.77 -7.31 11.02
N MET A 135 10.07 -7.04 10.81
CA MET A 135 10.71 -7.17 9.50
C MET A 135 10.74 -8.60 8.96
N LYS A 136 10.66 -9.62 9.81
CA LYS A 136 10.50 -11.02 9.35
C LYS A 136 9.24 -11.23 8.51
N ALA A 137 8.18 -10.49 8.79
CA ALA A 137 6.95 -10.52 7.99
C ALA A 137 7.00 -9.49 6.85
N ALA A 138 7.42 -8.27 7.12
CA ALA A 138 7.41 -7.17 6.17
C ALA A 138 8.38 -7.37 4.99
N LEU A 139 9.61 -7.79 5.22
CA LEU A 139 10.60 -7.93 4.14
C LEU A 139 10.18 -8.94 3.04
N PRO A 140 9.70 -10.15 3.34
CA PRO A 140 9.21 -11.05 2.30
C PRO A 140 8.02 -10.47 1.53
N GLU A 141 7.14 -9.74 2.20
CA GLU A 141 6.01 -9.07 1.56
C GLU A 141 6.48 -8.02 0.55
N HIS A 142 7.36 -7.11 0.95
CA HIS A 142 7.81 -6.00 0.11
C HIS A 142 8.87 -6.36 -0.92
N LEU A 143 9.70 -7.37 -0.67
CA LEU A 143 10.78 -7.76 -1.58
C LEU A 143 10.36 -8.88 -2.56
N LEU A 144 9.34 -9.67 -2.22
CA LEU A 144 8.91 -10.80 -3.05
C LEU A 144 7.45 -10.63 -3.50
N PHE A 145 6.51 -10.53 -2.55
CA PHE A 145 5.08 -10.59 -2.87
C PHE A 145 4.62 -9.37 -3.70
N TRP A 146 4.96 -8.16 -3.29
CA TRP A 146 4.61 -6.96 -4.04
C TRP A 146 5.25 -6.93 -5.43
N PRO A 147 6.59 -7.09 -5.61
CA PRO A 147 7.21 -7.06 -6.93
C PRO A 147 6.72 -8.16 -7.87
N ILE A 148 6.36 -9.35 -7.34
CA ILE A 148 5.95 -10.48 -8.17
C ILE A 148 4.45 -10.46 -8.49
N ILE A 149 3.61 -9.88 -7.63
CA ILE A 149 2.15 -9.93 -7.77
C ILE A 149 1.54 -8.54 -7.97
N PHE A 150 1.69 -7.64 -7.00
CA PHE A 150 1.01 -6.34 -7.05
C PHE A 150 1.57 -5.40 -8.11
N CYS A 151 2.88 -5.30 -8.25
CA CYS A 151 3.48 -4.41 -9.25
C CYS A 151 3.17 -4.84 -10.70
N PRO A 152 3.19 -6.13 -11.07
CA PRO A 152 2.71 -6.56 -12.38
C PRO A 152 1.23 -6.26 -12.62
N ILE A 153 0.36 -6.46 -11.63
CA ILE A 153 -1.06 -6.11 -11.73
C ILE A 153 -1.22 -4.61 -11.98
N ALA A 154 -0.51 -3.77 -11.23
CA ALA A 154 -0.52 -2.32 -11.45
C ALA A 154 -0.05 -1.95 -12.85
N GLY A 155 1.02 -2.57 -13.33
CA GLY A 155 1.52 -2.38 -14.70
C GLY A 155 0.47 -2.75 -15.77
N LEU A 156 -0.23 -3.87 -15.60
CA LEU A 156 -1.31 -4.29 -16.50
C LEU A 156 -2.50 -3.33 -16.48
N ILE A 157 -2.93 -2.89 -15.30
CA ILE A 157 -4.04 -1.95 -15.15
C ILE A 157 -3.68 -0.59 -15.76
N THR A 158 -2.48 -0.07 -15.46
CA THR A 158 -1.98 1.19 -16.03
C THR A 158 -1.96 1.14 -17.55
N ALA A 159 -1.40 0.07 -18.13
CA ALA A 159 -1.37 -0.12 -19.58
C ALA A 159 -2.79 -0.21 -20.16
N GLY A 160 -3.68 -0.97 -19.53
CA GLY A 160 -5.06 -1.12 -19.96
C GLY A 160 -5.83 0.20 -19.97
N ILE A 161 -5.73 1.00 -18.91
CA ILE A 161 -6.37 2.32 -18.82
C ILE A 161 -5.82 3.26 -19.90
N ALA A 162 -4.48 3.36 -20.03
CA ALA A 162 -3.85 4.25 -21.00
C ALA A 162 -4.23 3.89 -22.46
N ILE A 163 -4.26 2.59 -22.77
CA ILE A 163 -4.72 2.10 -24.10
C ILE A 163 -6.20 2.42 -24.31
N LEU A 164 -7.05 2.18 -23.32
CA LEU A 164 -8.47 2.49 -23.44
C LEU A 164 -8.70 3.97 -23.72
N LEU A 165 -8.01 4.86 -22.98
CA LEU A 165 -8.11 6.31 -23.20
C LEU A 165 -7.62 6.72 -24.58
N SER A 166 -6.60 6.08 -25.14
CA SER A 166 -6.09 6.37 -26.48
C SER A 166 -7.04 5.99 -27.62
N HIS A 167 -8.06 5.15 -27.35
CA HIS A 167 -9.10 4.79 -28.33
C HIS A 167 -10.35 5.67 -28.25
N ILE A 168 -10.51 6.43 -27.17
CA ILE A 168 -11.69 7.27 -26.93
C ILE A 168 -11.40 8.75 -27.29
N GLY A 169 -10.15 9.19 -27.12
CA GLY A 169 -9.71 10.55 -27.42
C GLY A 169 -8.95 10.65 -28.71
#